data_bc80d189a55b4ee1a532606cd8a89fb7
#
_entry.id   bc80d189a55b4ee1a532606cd8a89fb7
#
_cell.length_a   1.000
_cell.length_b   1.000
_cell.length_c   1.000
_cell.angle_alpha   90.00
_cell.angle_beta   90.00
_cell.angle_gamma   90.00
#
_symmetry.space_group_name_H-M   'P 1'
#
loop_
_entity.id
_entity.type
_entity.pdbx_description
1 polymer ?
#
loop_
_entity_poly.entity_id
_entity_poly.type
_entity_poly.pdbx_seq_one_letter_code
_entity_poly.pdbx_strand_id
1 'polypeptide(L)'
;VKPVAEKQMEDNYHIIVAGGITLKDAEIMAEQLKAKGFHRAKVLNSDGKVRVSIMSYATREEAMKQLLKIRENEAYKTAWMLAK
;
A
#
# COMPACT_ATOMS: atom_id res chain seq x y z
N VAL A 1 -11.72 -24.13 -8.77
CA VAL A 1 -11.42 -24.46 -7.43
C VAL A 1 -10.47 -23.50 -6.81
N LYS A 2 -9.26 -23.70 -7.13
CA LYS A 2 -8.24 -22.84 -6.57
C LYS A 2 -8.40 -21.39 -6.94
N PRO A 3 -8.82 -21.07 -8.14
CA PRO A 3 -8.98 -19.66 -8.49
C PRO A 3 -9.93 -18.93 -7.55
N VAL A 4 -10.94 -19.64 -7.07
CA VAL A 4 -11.90 -19.02 -6.18
C VAL A 4 -11.23 -18.61 -4.89
N ALA A 5 -10.44 -19.52 -4.35
CA ALA A 5 -9.74 -19.22 -3.10
C ALA A 5 -8.80 -18.04 -3.27
N GLU A 6 -8.12 -17.97 -4.39
CA GLU A 6 -7.21 -16.88 -4.65
C GLU A 6 -7.92 -15.55 -4.72
N LYS A 7 -9.09 -15.53 -5.31
CA LYS A 7 -9.85 -14.30 -5.40
C LYS A 7 -10.26 -13.80 -4.04
N GLN A 8 -10.55 -14.72 -3.12
CA GLN A 8 -10.94 -14.36 -1.78
C GLN A 8 -9.79 -13.78 -0.99
N MET A 9 -8.56 -14.00 -1.48
CA MET A 9 -7.38 -13.49 -0.82
C MET A 9 -6.92 -12.16 -1.39
N GLU A 10 -7.77 -11.51 -2.16
CA GLU A 10 -7.43 -10.19 -2.70
C GLU A 10 -7.20 -9.20 -1.59
N ASP A 11 -6.18 -8.38 -1.77
CA ASP A 11 -5.83 -7.35 -0.80
C ASP A 11 -6.70 -6.13 -1.04
N ASN A 12 -7.62 -5.87 -0.12
CA ASN A 12 -8.54 -4.75 -0.23
C ASN A 12 -8.17 -3.59 0.69
N TYR A 13 -7.19 -3.78 1.54
CA TYR A 13 -6.76 -2.76 2.49
C TYR A 13 -5.32 -2.39 2.20
N HIS A 14 -5.12 -1.14 1.78
CA HIS A 14 -3.81 -0.67 1.36
C HIS A 14 -3.31 0.39 2.32
N ILE A 15 -2.04 0.29 2.70
CA ILE A 15 -1.43 1.30 3.55
C ILE A 15 -0.76 2.32 2.63
N ILE A 16 -1.26 3.52 2.65
CA ILE A 16 -0.85 4.58 1.73
C ILE A 16 0.17 5.48 2.40
N VAL A 17 1.29 5.69 1.74
CA VAL A 17 2.35 6.56 2.27
C VAL A 17 2.53 7.83 1.44
N ALA A 18 1.90 7.92 0.29
CA ALA A 18 1.97 9.13 -0.54
C ALA A 18 0.76 9.20 -1.46
N GLY A 19 0.35 10.41 -1.79
CA GLY A 19 -0.75 10.63 -2.71
C GLY A 19 -0.65 12.03 -3.29
N GLY A 20 -1.45 12.29 -4.33
CA GLY A 20 -1.44 13.60 -4.96
C GLY A 20 -0.14 13.92 -5.67
N ILE A 21 0.56 12.91 -6.16
CA ILE A 21 1.83 13.09 -6.86
C ILE A 21 1.69 12.58 -8.28
N THR A 22 2.69 12.84 -9.10
CA THR A 22 2.67 12.37 -10.48
C THR A 22 2.92 10.87 -10.51
N LEU A 23 2.48 10.23 -11.60
CA LEU A 23 2.69 8.81 -11.75
C LEU A 23 4.18 8.49 -11.76
N LYS A 24 4.98 9.33 -12.38
CA LYS A 24 6.42 9.10 -12.43
C LYS A 24 7.03 9.11 -11.02
N ASP A 25 6.65 10.10 -10.22
CA ASP A 25 7.16 10.19 -8.85
C ASP A 25 6.70 9.01 -8.03
N ALA A 26 5.46 8.57 -8.25
CA ALA A 26 4.93 7.42 -7.52
C ALA A 26 5.72 6.16 -7.84
N GLU A 27 6.05 5.97 -9.12
CA GLU A 27 6.82 4.80 -9.52
C GLU A 27 8.21 4.81 -8.90
N ILE A 28 8.85 5.98 -8.86
CA ILE A 28 10.17 6.09 -8.24
C ILE A 28 10.08 5.76 -6.77
N MET A 29 9.07 6.28 -6.09
CA MET A 29 8.90 6.01 -4.66
C MET A 29 8.64 4.52 -4.40
N ALA A 30 7.81 3.88 -5.23
CA ALA A 30 7.54 2.47 -5.07
C ALA A 30 8.81 1.64 -5.23
N GLU A 31 9.66 2.01 -6.20
CA GLU A 31 10.92 1.31 -6.39
C GLU A 31 11.84 1.50 -5.20
N GLN A 32 11.87 2.69 -4.65
CA GLN A 32 12.69 2.96 -3.48
C GLN A 32 12.21 2.14 -2.28
N LEU A 33 10.91 2.01 -2.13
CA LEU A 33 10.36 1.21 -1.03
C LEU A 33 10.72 -0.27 -1.21
N LYS A 34 10.66 -0.76 -2.45
CA LYS A 34 11.05 -2.14 -2.70
C LYS A 34 12.51 -2.36 -2.37
N ALA A 35 13.35 -1.39 -2.68
CA ALA A 35 14.77 -1.49 -2.36
C ALA A 35 15.02 -1.53 -0.85
N LYS A 36 14.10 -0.94 -0.07
CA LYS A 36 14.22 -0.94 1.38
C LYS A 36 13.64 -2.19 2.02
N GLY A 37 13.10 -3.10 1.23
CA GLY A 37 12.57 -4.34 1.75
C GLY A 37 11.06 -4.45 1.71
N PHE A 38 10.37 -3.42 1.28
CA PHE A 38 8.90 -3.44 1.17
C PHE A 38 8.52 -3.97 -0.19
N HIS A 39 8.64 -5.27 -0.36
CA HIS A 39 8.51 -5.90 -1.68
C HIS A 39 7.10 -5.79 -2.26
N ARG A 40 6.12 -5.48 -1.45
CA ARG A 40 4.75 -5.37 -1.92
C ARG A 40 4.35 -3.93 -2.23
N ALA A 41 5.29 -3.01 -2.18
CA ALA A 41 5.02 -1.62 -2.52
C ALA A 41 4.58 -1.52 -3.99
N LYS A 42 3.58 -0.70 -4.24
CA LYS A 42 3.05 -0.55 -5.58
C LYS A 42 2.36 0.80 -5.73
N VAL A 43 2.12 1.17 -6.99
CA VAL A 43 1.41 2.39 -7.30
C VAL A 43 -0.05 2.06 -7.51
N LEU A 44 -0.94 2.84 -6.89
CA LEU A 44 -2.37 2.72 -7.10
C LEU A 44 -2.82 3.94 -7.89
N ASN A 45 -3.32 3.69 -9.08
CA ASN A 45 -3.77 4.76 -9.97
C ASN A 45 -5.23 4.51 -10.31
N SER A 46 -6.14 5.20 -9.60
CA SER A 46 -7.55 5.04 -9.86
C SER A 46 -8.26 6.37 -9.64
N ASP A 47 -9.32 6.58 -10.41
CA ASP A 47 -10.15 7.79 -10.31
C ASP A 47 -9.31 9.05 -10.49
N GLY A 48 -8.29 8.99 -11.35
CA GLY A 48 -7.45 10.13 -11.62
C GLY A 48 -6.52 10.50 -10.48
N LYS A 49 -6.44 9.64 -9.47
CA LYS A 49 -5.58 9.89 -8.32
C LYS A 49 -4.47 8.87 -8.26
N VAL A 50 -3.27 9.33 -8.02
CA VAL A 50 -2.09 8.49 -7.93
C VAL A 50 -1.64 8.41 -6.47
N ARG A 51 -1.54 7.19 -5.97
CA ARG A 51 -1.12 6.95 -4.59
C ARG A 51 -0.06 5.86 -4.57
N VAL A 52 0.74 5.85 -3.51
CA VAL A 52 1.74 4.81 -3.33
C VAL A 52 1.36 4.00 -2.10
N SER A 53 1.20 2.69 -2.29
CA SER A 53 0.91 1.75 -1.22
C SER A 53 2.20 1.04 -0.83
N ILE A 54 2.53 1.07 0.46
CA ILE A 54 3.72 0.38 0.94
C ILE A 54 3.42 -1.09 1.20
N MET A 55 2.20 -1.40 1.62
CA MET A 55 1.78 -2.77 1.89
C MET A 55 0.28 -2.87 1.66
N SER A 56 -0.18 -4.10 1.41
CA SER A 56 -1.61 -4.36 1.22
C SER A 56 -1.97 -5.63 1.97
N TYR A 57 -3.18 -5.69 2.49
CA TYR A 57 -3.65 -6.82 3.29
C TYR A 57 -5.08 -7.16 2.94
N ALA A 58 -5.42 -8.43 3.17
CA ALA A 58 -6.77 -8.92 2.88
C ALA A 58 -7.77 -8.55 3.97
N THR A 59 -7.30 -8.35 5.19
CA THR A 59 -8.18 -8.04 6.32
C THR A 59 -7.83 -6.68 6.91
N ARG A 60 -8.84 -6.04 7.45
CA ARG A 60 -8.66 -4.74 8.07
C ARG A 60 -7.79 -4.83 9.32
N GLU A 61 -7.96 -5.92 10.06
CA GLU A 61 -7.20 -6.08 11.30
C GLU A 61 -5.71 -6.15 11.06
N GLU A 62 -5.31 -6.93 10.06
CA GLU A 62 -3.89 -7.00 9.73
C GLU A 62 -3.37 -5.67 9.24
N ALA A 63 -4.16 -4.99 8.41
CA ALA A 63 -3.75 -3.70 7.89
C ALA A 63 -3.56 -2.70 9.02
N MET A 64 -4.46 -2.70 9.99
CA MET A 64 -4.35 -1.78 11.12
C MET A 64 -3.11 -2.04 11.95
N LYS A 65 -2.83 -3.31 12.22
CA LYS A 65 -1.63 -3.65 12.98
C LYS A 65 -0.38 -3.14 12.29
N GLN A 66 -0.29 -3.39 11.00
CA GLN A 66 0.89 -2.98 10.25
C GLN A 66 0.95 -1.48 10.09
N LEU A 67 -0.21 -0.83 9.96
CA LEU A 67 -0.24 0.62 9.86
C LEU A 67 0.40 1.27 11.09
N LEU A 68 0.07 0.75 12.27
CA LEU A 68 0.64 1.29 13.49
C LEU A 68 2.16 1.12 13.52
N LYS A 69 2.62 -0.04 13.08
CA LYS A 69 4.07 -0.28 13.03
C LYS A 69 4.75 0.63 12.02
N ILE A 70 4.12 0.83 10.89
CA ILE A 70 4.69 1.65 9.84
C ILE A 70 4.77 3.11 10.31
N ARG A 71 3.78 3.56 11.04
CA ARG A 71 3.78 4.93 11.56
C ARG A 71 4.85 5.19 12.60
N GLU A 72 5.43 4.16 13.17
CA GLU A 72 6.54 4.33 14.10
C GLU A 72 7.77 4.85 13.39
N ASN A 73 7.83 4.67 12.09
CA ASN A 73 8.93 5.20 11.29
C ASN A 73 8.61 6.66 10.95
N GLU A 74 9.55 7.54 11.26
CA GLU A 74 9.37 8.98 11.00
C GLU A 74 8.99 9.26 9.56
N ALA A 75 9.55 8.50 8.64
CA ALA A 75 9.31 8.74 7.22
C ALA A 75 7.86 8.45 6.83
N TYR A 76 7.15 7.64 7.62
CA TYR A 76 5.80 7.19 7.26
C TYR A 76 4.78 7.49 8.34
N LYS A 77 5.03 8.47 9.18
CA LYS A 77 4.12 8.67 10.29
C LYS A 77 2.77 9.23 9.87
N THR A 78 2.64 9.70 8.65
CA THR A 78 1.36 10.16 8.14
C THR A 78 0.66 9.11 7.27
N ALA A 79 1.16 7.89 7.26
CA ALA A 79 0.54 6.82 6.48
C ALA A 79 -0.90 6.59 6.94
N TRP A 80 -1.73 6.16 6.00
CA TRP A 80 -3.13 5.90 6.28
C TRP A 80 -3.61 4.70 5.49
N MET A 81 -4.79 4.22 5.84
CA MET A 81 -5.34 3.01 5.22
C MET A 81 -6.42 3.38 4.22
N LEU A 82 -6.31 2.82 3.04
CA LEU A 82 -7.31 2.95 1.99
C LEU A 82 -8.00 1.60 1.84
N ALA A 83 -9.31 1.59 2.05
CA ALA A 83 -10.10 0.38 1.85
C ALA A 83 -10.80 0.45 0.51
N LYS A 84 -10.80 -0.66 -0.22
CA LYS A 84 -11.47 -0.69 -1.51
C LYS A 84 -12.62 -1.64 -1.56
#